data_8876ebb2a7c590c72d1ad8ed65f22bf6
#
_entry.id   8876ebb2a7c590c72d1ad8ed65f22bf6
#
_cell.length_a   1.000
_cell.length_b   1.000
_cell.length_c   1.000
_cell.angle_alpha   90.00
_cell.angle_beta   90.00
_cell.angle_gamma   90.00
#
_symmetry.space_group_name_H-M   'P 1'
#
loop_
_entity.id
_entity.type
_entity.pdbx_description
1 polymer ?
#
loop_
_entity_poly.entity_id
_entity_poly.type
_entity_poly.pdbx_seq_one_letter_code
_entity_poly.pdbx_strand_id
1 'polypeptide(L)'
;PAVLFVRMALNAIDGMLASTGDPYTTFFDPKENQEFQEDISGNFEGIGAEMDIKDDILTIVAPLEDTPAERAGLLAGDKILKIDGEPTTNLDIDEAVHRIRGKKGTSVTLNIYHVGDEEAQDIVVPRDVIHVKSIRFEMKDDNRVAYIRLNRFGEDTAVEFERAVRSALEAKASGLVLDLRNNPGGLLGSAVDIASFMLPDRMVVVVEENDKGVKRELKTTGGDVLSGVPTAILINEGSASASEILAGALREQRDN
;
A
#
# COMPACT_ATOMS: atom_id res chain seq x y z
N PRO A 1 -25.51 -5.41 27.03
CA PRO A 1 -26.03 -6.67 26.47
C PRO A 1 -25.93 -6.75 24.94
N ALA A 2 -26.29 -5.71 24.17
CA ALA A 2 -26.28 -5.71 22.71
C ALA A 2 -24.85 -5.90 22.12
N VAL A 3 -23.86 -5.20 22.63
CA VAL A 3 -22.45 -5.30 22.18
C VAL A 3 -21.89 -6.71 22.38
N LEU A 4 -22.21 -7.36 23.50
CA LEU A 4 -21.80 -8.74 23.76
C LEU A 4 -22.42 -9.72 22.76
N PHE A 5 -23.69 -9.52 22.42
CA PHE A 5 -24.39 -10.38 21.47
C PHE A 5 -23.83 -10.26 20.04
N VAL A 6 -23.54 -9.04 19.61
CA VAL A 6 -22.89 -8.79 18.30
C VAL A 6 -21.52 -9.46 18.25
N ARG A 7 -20.68 -9.28 19.26
CA ARG A 7 -19.35 -9.91 19.34
C ARG A 7 -19.42 -11.43 19.33
N MET A 8 -20.40 -12.01 20.03
CA MET A 8 -20.63 -13.46 20.00
C MET A 8 -21.04 -13.95 18.60
N ALA A 9 -21.88 -13.19 17.88
CA ALA A 9 -22.30 -13.55 16.53
C ALA A 9 -21.12 -13.49 15.54
N LEU A 10 -20.28 -12.46 15.61
CA LEU A 10 -19.08 -12.32 14.77
C LEU A 10 -18.10 -13.48 15.03
N ASN A 11 -17.78 -13.77 16.28
CA ASN A 11 -16.90 -14.90 16.65
C ASN A 11 -17.47 -16.26 16.19
N ALA A 12 -18.80 -16.42 16.16
CA ALA A 12 -19.41 -17.65 15.66
C ALA A 12 -19.22 -17.79 14.13
N ILE A 13 -19.31 -16.71 13.38
CA ILE A 13 -19.04 -16.69 11.93
C ILE A 13 -17.58 -17.06 11.68
N ASP A 14 -16.64 -16.46 12.40
CA ASP A 14 -15.22 -16.81 12.30
C ASP A 14 -14.95 -18.28 12.59
N GLY A 15 -15.54 -18.82 13.64
CA GLY A 15 -15.41 -20.25 13.99
C GLY A 15 -16.01 -21.17 12.91
N MET A 16 -17.10 -20.77 12.26
CA MET A 16 -17.65 -21.52 11.14
C MET A 16 -16.72 -21.52 9.93
N LEU A 17 -16.13 -20.39 9.57
CA LEU A 17 -15.20 -20.30 8.46
C LEU A 17 -13.90 -21.04 8.75
N ALA A 18 -13.35 -20.92 9.95
CA ALA A 18 -12.18 -21.68 10.38
C ALA A 18 -12.39 -23.21 10.25
N SER A 19 -13.62 -23.69 10.37
CA SER A 19 -13.95 -25.11 10.20
C SER A 19 -13.83 -25.63 8.77
N THR A 20 -13.73 -24.72 7.78
CA THR A 20 -13.50 -25.12 6.37
C THR A 20 -12.09 -25.66 6.13
N GLY A 21 -11.13 -25.33 7.01
CA GLY A 21 -9.74 -25.71 6.89
C GLY A 21 -8.98 -24.92 5.81
N ASP A 22 -9.61 -23.94 5.19
CA ASP A 22 -8.99 -23.05 4.23
C ASP A 22 -8.43 -21.81 4.96
N PRO A 23 -7.08 -21.63 4.99
CA PRO A 23 -6.46 -20.50 5.69
C PRO A 23 -6.71 -19.14 5.01
N TYR A 24 -7.23 -19.12 3.79
CA TYR A 24 -7.51 -17.92 3.03
C TYR A 24 -8.97 -17.48 3.10
N THR A 25 -9.85 -18.33 3.62
CA THR A 25 -11.25 -17.96 3.86
C THR A 25 -11.34 -17.15 5.14
N THR A 26 -11.59 -15.86 5.02
CA THR A 26 -11.65 -14.90 6.13
C THR A 26 -12.97 -14.17 6.13
N PHE A 27 -13.53 -13.92 7.33
CA PHE A 27 -14.63 -13.01 7.53
C PHE A 27 -14.09 -11.64 7.93
N PHE A 28 -14.57 -10.62 7.28
CA PHE A 28 -14.31 -9.24 7.70
C PHE A 28 -15.57 -8.70 8.38
N ASP A 29 -15.44 -8.22 9.60
CA ASP A 29 -16.51 -7.41 10.18
C ASP A 29 -16.67 -6.09 9.40
N PRO A 30 -17.71 -5.29 9.64
CA PRO A 30 -17.91 -4.05 8.88
C PRO A 30 -16.73 -3.07 8.96
N LYS A 31 -15.99 -3.06 10.07
CA LYS A 31 -14.82 -2.20 10.26
C LYS A 31 -13.61 -2.75 9.50
N GLU A 32 -13.31 -4.01 9.67
CA GLU A 32 -12.24 -4.70 8.94
C GLU A 32 -12.46 -4.66 7.43
N ASN A 33 -13.72 -4.79 6.98
CA ASN A 33 -14.05 -4.65 5.56
C ASN A 33 -13.83 -3.22 5.07
N GLN A 34 -14.13 -2.20 5.89
CA GLN A 34 -13.83 -0.81 5.53
C GLN A 34 -12.31 -0.60 5.39
N GLU A 35 -11.52 -1.05 6.37
CA GLU A 35 -10.05 -0.96 6.35
C GLU A 35 -9.48 -1.69 5.11
N PHE A 36 -9.98 -2.89 4.81
CA PHE A 36 -9.60 -3.64 3.61
C PHE A 36 -9.93 -2.88 2.29
N GLN A 37 -11.11 -2.24 2.21
CA GLN A 37 -11.48 -1.42 1.05
C GLN A 37 -10.60 -0.16 0.95
N GLU A 38 -10.25 0.45 2.08
CA GLU A 38 -9.32 1.58 2.14
C GLU A 38 -7.93 1.17 1.63
N ASP A 39 -7.42 0.03 2.04
CA ASP A 39 -6.12 -0.48 1.60
C ASP A 39 -6.11 -0.77 0.09
N ILE A 40 -7.17 -1.40 -0.45
CA ILE A 40 -7.29 -1.66 -1.90
C ILE A 40 -7.40 -0.36 -2.70
N SER A 41 -8.24 0.57 -2.26
CA SER A 41 -8.44 1.85 -2.96
C SER A 41 -7.26 2.81 -2.78
N GLY A 42 -6.46 2.63 -1.72
CA GLY A 42 -5.41 3.54 -1.30
C GLY A 42 -5.92 4.85 -0.74
N ASN A 43 -7.19 4.89 -0.37
CA ASN A 43 -7.84 6.06 0.20
C ASN A 43 -8.27 5.73 1.63
N PHE A 44 -7.84 6.50 2.59
CA PHE A 44 -8.31 6.38 3.97
C PHE A 44 -8.51 7.76 4.60
N GLU A 45 -9.34 7.82 5.63
CA GLU A 45 -9.58 9.05 6.35
C GLU A 45 -8.63 9.17 7.55
N GLY A 46 -7.81 10.23 7.58
CA GLY A 46 -6.81 10.43 8.62
C GLY A 46 -5.95 11.67 8.41
N ILE A 47 -4.74 11.65 8.96
CA ILE A 47 -3.81 12.78 8.88
C ILE A 47 -2.74 12.63 7.78
N GLY A 48 -2.45 11.41 7.32
CA GLY A 48 -1.45 11.13 6.29
C GLY A 48 -0.01 11.14 6.81
N ALA A 49 0.29 10.27 7.76
CA ALA A 49 1.65 10.03 8.24
C ALA A 49 1.91 8.53 8.37
N GLU A 50 3.09 8.09 8.00
CA GLU A 50 3.62 6.77 8.32
C GLU A 50 4.17 6.79 9.74
N MET A 51 3.82 5.79 10.55
CA MET A 51 4.19 5.70 11.95
C MET A 51 4.74 4.33 12.28
N ASP A 52 5.58 4.26 13.28
CA ASP A 52 6.16 3.04 13.82
C ASP A 52 6.44 3.21 15.33
N ILE A 53 6.65 2.10 16.05
CA ILE A 53 7.13 2.13 17.42
C ILE A 53 8.64 1.94 17.42
N LYS A 54 9.37 2.96 17.84
CA LYS A 54 10.84 2.94 17.98
C LYS A 54 11.23 3.19 19.41
N ASP A 55 12.01 2.29 19.97
CA ASP A 55 12.44 2.35 21.38
C ASP A 55 11.23 2.53 22.33
N ASP A 56 10.16 1.76 22.11
CA ASP A 56 8.89 1.80 22.84
C ASP A 56 8.14 3.15 22.75
N ILE A 57 8.49 4.00 21.78
CA ILE A 57 7.86 5.30 21.58
C ILE A 57 7.22 5.35 20.19
N LEU A 58 5.94 5.73 20.15
CA LEU A 58 5.25 6.00 18.89
C LEU A 58 5.93 7.16 18.15
N THR A 59 6.41 6.89 16.95
CA THR A 59 7.27 7.79 16.19
C THR A 59 6.76 7.96 14.77
N ILE A 60 6.77 9.18 14.25
CA ILE A 60 6.49 9.47 12.84
C ILE A 60 7.71 9.05 12.01
N VAL A 61 7.51 8.08 11.11
CA VAL A 61 8.54 7.66 10.14
C VAL A 61 8.66 8.72 9.05
N ALA A 62 7.53 9.15 8.49
CA ALA A 62 7.46 10.25 7.54
C ALA A 62 6.01 10.78 7.42
N PRO A 63 5.77 12.09 7.32
CA PRO A 63 4.54 12.62 6.79
C PRO A 63 4.47 12.29 5.29
N LEU A 64 3.25 12.02 4.77
CA LEU A 64 3.02 11.83 3.35
C LEU A 64 2.90 13.20 2.65
N GLU A 65 3.36 13.28 1.40
CA GLU A 65 3.27 14.51 0.60
C GLU A 65 1.81 14.97 0.43
N ASP A 66 1.60 16.28 0.46
CA ASP A 66 0.30 16.92 0.26
C ASP A 66 -0.78 16.54 1.29
N THR A 67 -0.39 16.10 2.48
CA THR A 67 -1.32 15.66 3.54
C THR A 67 -1.48 16.67 4.68
N PRO A 68 -2.51 16.51 5.52
CA PRO A 68 -2.65 17.32 6.72
C PRO A 68 -1.47 17.23 7.68
N ALA A 69 -0.84 16.05 7.81
CA ALA A 69 0.33 15.85 8.67
C ALA A 69 1.50 16.72 8.23
N GLU A 70 1.82 16.73 6.93
CA GLU A 70 2.88 17.57 6.37
C GLU A 70 2.56 19.06 6.54
N ARG A 71 1.32 19.47 6.22
CA ARG A 71 0.89 20.87 6.38
C ARG A 71 0.88 21.34 7.82
N ALA A 72 0.67 20.45 8.78
CA ALA A 72 0.75 20.75 10.20
C ALA A 72 2.21 20.83 10.73
N GLY A 73 3.20 20.55 9.89
CA GLY A 73 4.61 20.64 10.23
C GLY A 73 5.16 19.41 10.96
N LEU A 74 4.49 18.26 10.89
CA LEU A 74 5.03 17.01 11.42
C LEU A 74 6.26 16.58 10.60
N LEU A 75 7.27 16.06 11.28
CA LEU A 75 8.55 15.70 10.70
C LEU A 75 8.90 14.23 10.93
N ALA A 76 9.76 13.68 10.06
CA ALA A 76 10.33 12.36 10.29
C ALA A 76 11.17 12.34 11.58
N GLY A 77 10.92 11.36 12.44
CA GLY A 77 11.57 11.21 13.74
C GLY A 77 10.83 11.86 14.90
N ASP A 78 9.73 12.57 14.67
CA ASP A 78 8.88 13.13 15.71
C ASP A 78 8.31 12.04 16.62
N LYS A 79 8.36 12.28 17.93
CA LYS A 79 7.79 11.38 18.93
C LYS A 79 6.41 11.86 19.32
N ILE A 80 5.43 10.97 19.25
CA ILE A 80 4.06 11.23 19.66
C ILE A 80 3.89 10.76 21.09
N LEU A 81 3.80 11.69 22.05
CA LEU A 81 3.71 11.37 23.46
C LEU A 81 2.27 11.24 23.94
N LYS A 82 1.31 11.97 23.29
CA LYS A 82 -0.12 11.87 23.59
C LYS A 82 -0.95 12.01 22.32
N ILE A 83 -2.12 11.40 22.32
CA ILE A 83 -3.18 11.53 21.31
C ILE A 83 -4.44 12.00 22.03
N ASP A 84 -4.99 13.16 21.67
CA ASP A 84 -6.15 13.80 22.31
C ASP A 84 -6.04 13.86 23.86
N GLY A 85 -4.83 14.14 24.35
CA GLY A 85 -4.51 14.25 25.78
C GLY A 85 -4.16 12.94 26.47
N GLU A 86 -4.45 11.79 25.87
CA GLU A 86 -4.16 10.47 26.42
C GLU A 86 -2.73 10.01 26.07
N PRO A 87 -1.94 9.50 27.01
CA PRO A 87 -0.58 9.02 26.76
C PRO A 87 -0.54 7.87 25.75
N THR A 88 0.53 7.83 24.96
CA THR A 88 0.80 6.75 23.99
C THR A 88 1.62 5.60 24.57
N THR A 89 2.00 5.67 25.84
CA THR A 89 2.79 4.63 26.50
C THR A 89 2.05 3.29 26.51
N ASN A 90 2.73 2.23 26.05
CA ASN A 90 2.17 0.88 25.92
C ASN A 90 1.01 0.73 24.91
N LEU A 91 0.78 1.71 24.03
CA LEU A 91 -0.10 1.51 22.89
C LEU A 91 0.62 0.64 21.84
N ASP A 92 -0.09 -0.31 21.27
CA ASP A 92 0.35 -0.93 20.04
C ASP A 92 0.10 0.01 18.83
N ILE A 93 0.72 -0.31 17.71
CA ILE A 93 0.65 0.54 16.53
C ILE A 93 -0.77 0.63 15.96
N ASP A 94 -1.53 -0.46 15.99
CA ASP A 94 -2.88 -0.52 15.43
C ASP A 94 -3.84 0.34 16.25
N GLU A 95 -3.75 0.29 17.57
CA GLU A 95 -4.55 1.14 18.45
C GLU A 95 -4.16 2.63 18.30
N ALA A 96 -2.87 2.94 18.15
CA ALA A 96 -2.41 4.30 17.89
C ALA A 96 -2.97 4.83 16.56
N VAL A 97 -2.84 4.05 15.49
CA VAL A 97 -3.39 4.37 14.16
C VAL A 97 -4.90 4.57 14.25
N HIS A 98 -5.60 3.69 14.97
CA HIS A 98 -7.04 3.80 15.14
C HIS A 98 -7.47 5.11 15.83
N ARG A 99 -6.75 5.57 16.84
CA ARG A 99 -7.05 6.84 17.53
C ARG A 99 -6.74 8.07 16.67
N ILE A 100 -5.71 7.99 15.84
CA ILE A 100 -5.28 9.07 14.96
C ILE A 100 -6.19 9.16 13.72
N ARG A 101 -6.60 8.04 13.13
CA ARG A 101 -7.59 7.99 12.05
C ARG A 101 -8.94 8.56 12.52
N GLY A 102 -9.79 8.92 11.57
CA GLY A 102 -11.16 9.36 11.83
C GLY A 102 -11.70 10.23 10.71
N LYS A 103 -12.98 10.53 10.78
CA LYS A 103 -13.74 11.16 9.69
C LYS A 103 -13.13 12.47 9.22
N LYS A 104 -13.09 12.65 7.90
CA LYS A 104 -12.78 13.92 7.25
C LYS A 104 -13.52 15.10 7.90
N GLY A 105 -12.78 16.19 8.15
CA GLY A 105 -13.30 17.41 8.77
C GLY A 105 -13.29 17.39 10.30
N THR A 106 -12.91 16.27 10.94
CA THR A 106 -12.55 16.25 12.37
C THR A 106 -11.07 16.56 12.55
N SER A 107 -10.60 16.70 13.78
CA SER A 107 -9.18 16.91 14.08
C SER A 107 -8.72 15.96 15.17
N VAL A 108 -7.42 15.72 15.24
CA VAL A 108 -6.73 15.06 16.35
C VAL A 108 -5.68 16.00 16.92
N THR A 109 -5.51 16.00 18.22
CA THR A 109 -4.44 16.75 18.90
C THR A 109 -3.32 15.77 19.25
N LEU A 110 -2.14 16.01 18.70
CA LEU A 110 -0.95 15.21 18.94
C LEU A 110 0.03 16.01 19.80
N ASN A 111 0.46 15.45 20.95
CA ASN A 111 1.55 16.01 21.73
C ASN A 111 2.87 15.49 21.14
N ILE A 112 3.56 16.37 20.43
CA ILE A 112 4.74 16.05 19.61
C ILE A 112 6.01 16.58 20.26
N TYR A 113 7.03 15.74 20.31
CA TYR A 113 8.40 16.12 20.61
C TYR A 113 9.23 16.04 19.34
N HIS A 114 9.59 17.20 18.77
CA HIS A 114 10.54 17.27 17.67
C HIS A 114 11.97 17.03 18.16
N VAL A 115 12.76 16.35 17.35
CA VAL A 115 14.16 16.10 17.70
C VAL A 115 14.94 17.43 17.73
N GLY A 116 15.39 17.81 18.91
CA GLY A 116 16.12 19.06 19.13
C GLY A 116 15.33 20.15 19.86
N ASP A 117 14.06 19.94 20.10
CA ASP A 117 13.24 20.85 20.91
C ASP A 117 13.53 20.65 22.41
N GLU A 118 13.28 21.69 23.22
CA GLU A 118 13.40 21.61 24.68
C GLU A 118 12.17 20.97 25.31
N GLU A 119 10.98 21.16 24.72
CA GLU A 119 9.70 20.67 25.25
C GLU A 119 8.79 20.16 24.11
N ALA A 120 7.90 19.23 24.47
CA ALA A 120 6.86 18.77 23.55
C ALA A 120 5.74 19.80 23.43
N GLN A 121 5.13 19.89 22.25
CA GLN A 121 4.05 20.82 21.95
C GLN A 121 2.82 20.09 21.41
N ASP A 122 1.64 20.67 21.67
CA ASP A 122 0.38 20.16 21.13
C ASP A 122 0.17 20.72 19.70
N ILE A 123 0.05 19.82 18.74
CA ILE A 123 -0.23 20.14 17.33
C ILE A 123 -1.60 19.59 16.98
N VAL A 124 -2.50 20.46 16.55
CA VAL A 124 -3.83 20.07 16.06
C VAL A 124 -3.76 19.78 14.58
N VAL A 125 -4.04 18.54 14.20
CA VAL A 125 -3.98 18.07 12.81
C VAL A 125 -5.40 17.77 12.32
N PRO A 126 -5.91 18.46 11.28
CA PRO A 126 -7.20 18.13 10.69
C PRO A 126 -7.11 16.79 9.96
N ARG A 127 -8.21 16.02 10.02
CA ARG A 127 -8.33 14.77 9.25
C ARG A 127 -8.94 15.06 7.88
N ASP A 128 -8.41 14.40 6.86
CA ASP A 128 -8.90 14.50 5.48
C ASP A 128 -8.87 13.11 4.83
N VAL A 129 -9.39 13.00 3.60
CA VAL A 129 -9.15 11.82 2.77
C VAL A 129 -7.70 11.85 2.29
N ILE A 130 -6.95 10.84 2.65
CA ILE A 130 -5.55 10.67 2.27
C ILE A 130 -5.50 9.75 1.06
N HIS A 131 -4.82 10.18 0.02
CA HIS A 131 -4.54 9.37 -1.16
C HIS A 131 -3.10 8.87 -1.10
N VAL A 132 -2.92 7.58 -0.84
CA VAL A 132 -1.60 6.95 -0.96
C VAL A 132 -1.37 6.61 -2.42
N LYS A 133 -0.44 7.31 -3.05
CA LYS A 133 -0.04 7.01 -4.44
C LYS A 133 0.40 5.54 -4.55
N SER A 134 -0.19 4.82 -5.49
CA SER A 134 0.21 3.43 -5.76
C SER A 134 1.61 3.34 -6.36
N ILE A 135 2.06 4.42 -7.02
CA ILE A 135 3.33 4.50 -7.73
C ILE A 135 4.14 5.73 -7.31
N ARG A 136 5.43 5.50 -7.09
CA ARG A 136 6.44 6.56 -7.03
C ARG A 136 7.38 6.41 -8.22
N PHE A 137 7.53 7.47 -9.01
CA PHE A 137 8.39 7.53 -10.17
C PHE A 137 9.53 8.52 -9.95
N GLU A 138 10.75 8.11 -10.29
CA GLU A 138 11.93 8.97 -10.26
C GLU A 138 12.86 8.61 -11.41
N MET A 139 13.51 9.62 -12.00
CA MET A 139 14.65 9.38 -12.88
C MET A 139 15.94 9.35 -12.07
N LYS A 140 16.77 8.35 -12.29
CA LYS A 140 18.05 8.13 -11.62
C LYS A 140 19.19 8.15 -12.65
N ASP A 141 20.43 8.25 -12.15
CA ASP A 141 21.65 8.11 -12.96
C ASP A 141 21.66 9.07 -14.16
N ASP A 142 21.56 10.38 -13.88
CA ASP A 142 21.52 11.45 -14.90
C ASP A 142 20.41 11.25 -15.96
N ASN A 143 19.25 10.86 -15.51
CA ASN A 143 18.07 10.55 -16.32
C ASN A 143 18.23 9.34 -17.27
N ARG A 144 19.15 8.43 -16.98
CA ARG A 144 19.32 7.21 -17.79
C ARG A 144 18.46 6.05 -17.30
N VAL A 145 18.14 6.00 -16.02
CA VAL A 145 17.39 4.91 -15.41
C VAL A 145 16.06 5.43 -14.85
N ALA A 146 14.96 4.86 -15.33
CA ALA A 146 13.65 5.05 -14.73
C ALA A 146 13.52 4.15 -13.50
N TYR A 147 13.20 4.71 -12.35
CA TYR A 147 12.89 3.99 -11.13
C TYR A 147 11.40 4.14 -10.84
N ILE A 148 10.69 3.01 -10.85
CA ILE A 148 9.27 2.93 -10.53
C ILE A 148 9.11 2.04 -9.30
N ARG A 149 8.70 2.63 -8.17
CA ARG A 149 8.30 1.88 -6.99
C ARG A 149 6.80 1.72 -7.00
N LEU A 150 6.35 0.47 -6.92
CA LEU A 150 4.97 0.09 -6.82
C LEU A 150 4.66 -0.26 -5.36
N ASN A 151 3.84 0.55 -4.71
CA ASN A 151 3.53 0.38 -3.28
C ASN A 151 2.38 -0.62 -3.06
N ARG A 152 1.43 -0.70 -3.99
CA ARG A 152 0.26 -1.60 -3.97
C ARG A 152 -0.30 -1.79 -5.37
N PHE A 153 -1.16 -2.80 -5.56
CA PHE A 153 -1.93 -3.00 -6.79
C PHE A 153 -3.39 -2.58 -6.55
N GLY A 154 -3.70 -1.31 -6.77
CA GLY A 154 -5.02 -0.73 -6.62
C GLY A 154 -5.70 -0.44 -7.96
N GLU A 155 -6.89 0.17 -7.91
CA GLU A 155 -7.66 0.55 -9.10
C GLU A 155 -6.97 1.64 -9.94
N ASP A 156 -6.21 2.52 -9.30
CA ASP A 156 -5.47 3.63 -9.90
C ASP A 156 -4.13 3.21 -10.51
N THR A 157 -3.60 2.04 -10.11
CA THR A 157 -2.21 1.66 -10.36
C THR A 157 -1.86 1.53 -11.83
N ALA A 158 -2.73 0.95 -12.64
CA ALA A 158 -2.46 0.81 -14.09
C ALA A 158 -2.33 2.17 -14.78
N VAL A 159 -3.18 3.14 -14.41
CA VAL A 159 -3.15 4.51 -14.97
C VAL A 159 -1.90 5.26 -14.51
N GLU A 160 -1.53 5.13 -13.24
CA GLU A 160 -0.31 5.75 -12.71
C GLU A 160 0.94 5.13 -13.31
N PHE A 161 0.95 3.79 -13.51
CA PHE A 161 2.05 3.09 -14.18
C PHE A 161 2.21 3.55 -15.62
N GLU A 162 1.12 3.69 -16.37
CA GLU A 162 1.15 4.23 -17.74
C GLU A 162 1.80 5.61 -17.78
N ARG A 163 1.44 6.51 -16.85
CA ARG A 163 2.02 7.85 -16.76
C ARG A 163 3.53 7.78 -16.47
N ALA A 164 3.94 6.93 -15.52
CA ALA A 164 5.36 6.75 -15.19
C ALA A 164 6.16 6.20 -16.38
N VAL A 165 5.62 5.19 -17.08
CA VAL A 165 6.22 4.62 -18.31
C VAL A 165 6.33 5.67 -19.40
N ARG A 166 5.29 6.46 -19.65
CA ARG A 166 5.31 7.55 -20.62
C ARG A 166 6.41 8.56 -20.30
N SER A 167 6.52 8.98 -19.04
CA SER A 167 7.58 9.91 -18.60
C SER A 167 8.98 9.30 -18.78
N ALA A 168 9.16 8.00 -18.50
CA ALA A 168 10.42 7.30 -18.73
C ALA A 168 10.81 7.26 -20.22
N LEU A 169 9.85 6.99 -21.12
CA LEU A 169 10.07 6.97 -22.55
C LEU A 169 10.37 8.36 -23.12
N GLU A 170 9.68 9.39 -22.65
CA GLU A 170 9.94 10.79 -23.04
C GLU A 170 11.34 11.25 -22.59
N ALA A 171 11.78 10.81 -21.40
CA ALA A 171 13.13 11.03 -20.90
C ALA A 171 14.19 10.17 -21.62
N LYS A 172 13.78 9.24 -22.50
CA LYS A 172 14.64 8.28 -23.21
C LYS A 172 15.47 7.41 -22.24
N ALA A 173 14.82 6.95 -21.17
CA ALA A 173 15.46 6.05 -20.23
C ALA A 173 16.04 4.83 -20.95
N SER A 174 17.27 4.49 -20.65
CA SER A 174 17.98 3.33 -21.19
C SER A 174 17.83 2.06 -20.34
N GLY A 175 17.15 2.16 -19.18
CA GLY A 175 16.87 1.06 -18.28
C GLY A 175 15.74 1.41 -17.32
N LEU A 176 15.10 0.37 -16.78
CA LEU A 176 14.02 0.46 -15.81
C LEU A 176 14.37 -0.36 -14.56
N VAL A 177 14.13 0.21 -13.40
CA VAL A 177 14.06 -0.53 -12.13
C VAL A 177 12.62 -0.51 -11.64
N LEU A 178 11.98 -1.69 -11.57
CA LEU A 178 10.66 -1.88 -10.97
C LEU A 178 10.84 -2.40 -9.53
N ASP A 179 10.51 -1.58 -8.55
CA ASP A 179 10.66 -1.93 -7.14
C ASP A 179 9.32 -2.36 -6.55
N LEU A 180 9.23 -3.65 -6.22
CA LEU A 180 8.08 -4.31 -5.58
C LEU A 180 8.39 -4.69 -4.13
N ARG A 181 9.49 -4.23 -3.54
CA ARG A 181 9.85 -4.55 -2.16
C ARG A 181 8.82 -3.97 -1.19
N ASN A 182 8.41 -4.79 -0.21
CA ASN A 182 7.36 -4.48 0.76
C ASN A 182 5.98 -4.19 0.14
N ASN A 183 5.74 -4.66 -1.07
CA ASN A 183 4.43 -4.55 -1.72
C ASN A 183 3.63 -5.83 -1.46
N PRO A 184 2.58 -5.81 -0.62
CA PRO A 184 1.80 -7.00 -0.24
C PRO A 184 0.90 -7.51 -1.37
N GLY A 185 0.88 -6.83 -2.51
CA GLY A 185 0.03 -7.18 -3.65
C GLY A 185 -1.19 -6.26 -3.79
N GLY A 186 -2.34 -6.85 -4.01
CA GLY A 186 -3.63 -6.17 -4.24
C GLY A 186 -4.41 -6.79 -5.39
N LEU A 187 -5.01 -5.96 -6.24
CA LEU A 187 -5.89 -6.41 -7.32
C LEU A 187 -5.15 -7.19 -8.40
N LEU A 188 -5.58 -8.43 -8.64
CA LEU A 188 -5.02 -9.29 -9.69
C LEU A 188 -5.13 -8.65 -11.08
N GLY A 189 -6.26 -8.00 -11.39
CA GLY A 189 -6.45 -7.27 -12.64
C GLY A 189 -5.38 -6.23 -12.88
N SER A 190 -5.03 -5.47 -11.84
CA SER A 190 -3.98 -4.45 -11.91
C SER A 190 -2.59 -5.04 -12.24
N ALA A 191 -2.26 -6.24 -11.72
CA ALA A 191 -1.02 -6.92 -12.09
C ALA A 191 -1.00 -7.34 -13.57
N VAL A 192 -2.14 -7.81 -14.10
CA VAL A 192 -2.29 -8.16 -15.53
C VAL A 192 -2.17 -6.92 -16.41
N ASP A 193 -2.78 -5.81 -15.99
CA ASP A 193 -2.70 -4.54 -16.72
C ASP A 193 -1.25 -4.02 -16.78
N ILE A 194 -0.52 -4.05 -15.65
CA ILE A 194 0.90 -3.66 -15.62
C ILE A 194 1.75 -4.57 -16.49
N ALA A 195 1.53 -5.90 -16.41
CA ALA A 195 2.22 -6.86 -17.28
C ALA A 195 1.99 -6.55 -18.77
N SER A 196 0.81 -6.01 -19.11
CA SER A 196 0.46 -5.64 -20.49
C SER A 196 1.28 -4.48 -21.06
N PHE A 197 1.88 -3.63 -20.23
CA PHE A 197 2.85 -2.62 -20.67
C PHE A 197 4.24 -3.18 -20.91
N MET A 198 4.54 -4.37 -20.39
CA MET A 198 5.89 -4.92 -20.28
C MET A 198 6.08 -6.23 -21.05
N LEU A 199 5.01 -6.85 -21.52
CA LEU A 199 5.01 -8.10 -22.26
C LEU A 199 4.20 -7.98 -23.55
N PRO A 200 4.54 -8.78 -24.58
CA PRO A 200 3.73 -8.89 -25.80
C PRO A 200 2.27 -9.22 -25.52
N ASP A 201 1.40 -8.95 -26.49
CA ASP A 201 -0.02 -9.30 -26.42
C ASP A 201 -0.24 -10.82 -26.26
N ARG A 202 -1.28 -11.19 -25.50
CA ARG A 202 -1.71 -12.56 -25.22
C ARG A 202 -0.73 -13.47 -24.47
N MET A 203 0.24 -12.90 -23.79
CA MET A 203 1.09 -13.67 -22.88
C MET A 203 0.32 -14.01 -21.61
N VAL A 204 0.45 -15.24 -21.12
CA VAL A 204 -0.23 -15.71 -19.91
C VAL A 204 0.47 -15.12 -18.68
N VAL A 205 -0.23 -14.28 -17.92
CA VAL A 205 0.28 -13.69 -16.69
C VAL A 205 0.05 -14.62 -15.50
N VAL A 206 -1.13 -15.24 -15.44
CA VAL A 206 -1.51 -16.15 -14.38
C VAL A 206 -2.58 -17.14 -14.85
N VAL A 207 -2.58 -18.33 -14.28
CA VAL A 207 -3.61 -19.35 -14.49
C VAL A 207 -4.34 -19.57 -13.17
N GLU A 208 -5.63 -19.30 -13.14
CA GLU A 208 -6.52 -19.66 -12.04
C GLU A 208 -7.08 -21.07 -12.29
N GLU A 209 -7.04 -21.93 -11.28
CA GLU A 209 -7.63 -23.28 -11.34
C GLU A 209 -8.59 -23.46 -10.17
N ASN A 210 -9.82 -23.86 -10.46
CA ASN A 210 -10.79 -24.14 -9.42
C ASN A 210 -10.73 -25.62 -8.96
N ASP A 211 -11.52 -25.95 -7.94
CA ASP A 211 -11.66 -27.28 -7.35
C ASP A 211 -12.04 -28.40 -8.34
N LYS A 212 -12.60 -28.02 -9.49
CA LYS A 212 -12.99 -28.96 -10.57
C LYS A 212 -11.95 -29.08 -11.68
N GLY A 213 -10.78 -28.47 -11.50
CA GLY A 213 -9.69 -28.46 -12.48
C GLY A 213 -9.99 -27.58 -13.72
N VAL A 214 -11.00 -26.69 -13.64
CA VAL A 214 -11.27 -25.74 -14.71
C VAL A 214 -10.25 -24.59 -14.60
N LYS A 215 -9.51 -24.39 -15.68
CA LYS A 215 -8.47 -23.35 -15.76
C LYS A 215 -9.00 -22.13 -16.48
N ARG A 216 -8.63 -20.96 -15.93
CA ARG A 216 -8.84 -19.66 -16.55
C ARG A 216 -7.49 -18.97 -16.68
N GLU A 217 -7.09 -18.65 -17.89
CA GLU A 217 -5.88 -17.90 -18.18
C GLU A 217 -6.18 -16.41 -18.25
N LEU A 218 -5.45 -15.61 -17.45
CA LEU A 218 -5.44 -14.15 -17.55
C LEU A 218 -4.21 -13.75 -18.35
N LYS A 219 -4.46 -13.03 -19.44
CA LYS A 219 -3.44 -12.69 -20.45
C LYS A 219 -3.27 -11.19 -20.58
N THR A 220 -2.08 -10.79 -21.00
CA THR A 220 -1.80 -9.42 -21.43
C THR A 220 -2.71 -9.00 -22.58
N THR A 221 -3.06 -7.71 -22.59
CA THR A 221 -3.89 -7.07 -23.63
C THR A 221 -3.17 -5.88 -24.29
N GLY A 222 -1.86 -5.78 -24.10
CA GLY A 222 -1.08 -4.62 -24.49
C GLY A 222 0.03 -4.92 -25.49
N GLY A 223 0.82 -3.92 -25.80
CA GLY A 223 1.78 -3.93 -26.88
C GLY A 223 3.24 -3.79 -26.44
N ASP A 224 3.62 -4.26 -25.25
CA ASP A 224 5.02 -4.22 -24.77
C ASP A 224 5.72 -2.89 -25.09
N VAL A 225 5.17 -1.81 -24.56
CA VAL A 225 5.69 -0.45 -24.82
C VAL A 225 7.10 -0.22 -24.24
N LEU A 226 7.54 -1.13 -23.37
CA LEU A 226 8.89 -1.16 -22.80
C LEU A 226 9.79 -2.18 -23.48
N SER A 227 9.39 -2.69 -24.66
CA SER A 227 10.22 -3.60 -25.46
C SER A 227 11.62 -3.04 -25.68
N GLY A 228 12.63 -3.86 -25.41
CA GLY A 228 14.03 -3.46 -25.55
C GLY A 228 14.57 -2.53 -24.46
N VAL A 229 13.77 -2.16 -23.45
CA VAL A 229 14.27 -1.46 -22.26
C VAL A 229 14.71 -2.48 -21.22
N PRO A 230 16.00 -2.63 -20.92
CA PRO A 230 16.48 -3.53 -19.88
C PRO A 230 15.78 -3.23 -18.54
N THR A 231 15.25 -4.27 -17.90
CA THR A 231 14.45 -4.10 -16.70
C THR A 231 14.98 -4.95 -15.55
N ALA A 232 15.26 -4.33 -14.40
CA ALA A 232 15.53 -5.03 -13.16
C ALA A 232 14.31 -4.96 -12.24
N ILE A 233 13.94 -6.09 -11.64
CA ILE A 233 12.83 -6.17 -10.69
C ILE A 233 13.39 -6.42 -9.30
N LEU A 234 13.04 -5.58 -8.34
CA LEU A 234 13.43 -5.72 -6.94
C LEU A 234 12.26 -6.31 -6.15
N ILE A 235 12.50 -7.43 -5.50
CA ILE A 235 11.56 -8.09 -4.60
C ILE A 235 12.23 -8.39 -3.25
N ASN A 236 11.44 -8.58 -2.20
CA ASN A 236 11.89 -9.08 -0.91
C ASN A 236 10.79 -9.91 -0.24
N GLU A 237 10.98 -10.30 1.01
CA GLU A 237 10.03 -11.08 1.81
C GLU A 237 8.66 -10.42 2.02
N GLY A 238 8.60 -9.08 1.91
CA GLY A 238 7.34 -8.32 1.94
C GLY A 238 6.63 -8.23 0.59
N SER A 239 7.19 -8.82 -0.48
CA SER A 239 6.54 -8.89 -1.80
C SER A 239 5.64 -10.12 -1.84
N ALA A 240 4.32 -9.92 -2.02
CA ALA A 240 3.36 -11.02 -1.98
C ALA A 240 2.27 -10.91 -3.06
N SER A 241 1.54 -12.02 -3.31
CA SER A 241 0.34 -12.05 -4.15
C SER A 241 0.57 -11.46 -5.55
N ALA A 242 -0.12 -10.36 -5.92
CA ALA A 242 0.00 -9.69 -7.22
C ALA A 242 1.45 -9.29 -7.58
N SER A 243 2.28 -8.97 -6.57
CA SER A 243 3.71 -8.68 -6.76
C SER A 243 4.48 -9.92 -7.25
N GLU A 244 4.19 -11.08 -6.67
CA GLU A 244 4.83 -12.35 -7.07
C GLU A 244 4.36 -12.77 -8.46
N ILE A 245 3.06 -12.59 -8.76
CA ILE A 245 2.47 -12.88 -10.07
C ILE A 245 3.15 -12.03 -11.15
N LEU A 246 3.25 -10.72 -10.94
CA LEU A 246 3.90 -9.82 -11.90
C LEU A 246 5.38 -10.17 -12.08
N ALA A 247 6.11 -10.31 -10.97
CA ALA A 247 7.54 -10.63 -11.00
C ALA A 247 7.81 -11.98 -11.68
N GLY A 248 6.99 -13.00 -11.40
CA GLY A 248 7.07 -14.32 -12.00
C GLY A 248 6.81 -14.29 -13.50
N ALA A 249 5.73 -13.63 -13.93
CA ALA A 249 5.38 -13.51 -15.34
C ALA A 249 6.48 -12.77 -16.14
N LEU A 250 7.02 -11.68 -15.59
CA LEU A 250 8.10 -10.93 -16.23
C LEU A 250 9.40 -11.75 -16.31
N ARG A 251 9.75 -12.48 -15.25
CA ARG A 251 10.95 -13.34 -15.22
C ARG A 251 10.89 -14.46 -16.24
N GLU A 252 9.71 -15.04 -16.46
CA GLU A 252 9.56 -16.19 -17.35
C GLU A 252 9.40 -15.80 -18.83
N GLN A 253 8.91 -14.60 -19.11
CA GLN A 253 8.44 -14.25 -20.45
C GLN A 253 9.13 -13.02 -21.06
N ARG A 254 9.99 -12.34 -20.29
CA ARG A 254 10.74 -11.20 -20.79
C ARG A 254 12.18 -11.59 -21.03
N ASP A 255 12.65 -11.40 -22.26
CA ASP A 255 13.99 -11.79 -22.72
C ASP A 255 15.11 -10.79 -22.33
N ASN A 256 14.97 -10.01 -21.22
CA ASN A 256 15.99 -9.02 -20.84
C ASN A 256 16.16 -8.95 -19.32
#